data_a74aa3407c0b10c66dc51a72fb053abd
#
_entry.id   a74aa3407c0b10c66dc51a72fb053abd
#
_cell.length_a   1.000
_cell.length_b   1.000
_cell.length_c   1.000
_cell.angle_alpha   90.00
_cell.angle_beta   90.00
_cell.angle_gamma   90.00
#
_symmetry.space_group_name_H-M   'P 1'
#
loop_
_entity.id
_entity.type
_entity.pdbx_description
1 polymer ?
#
loop_
_entity_poly.entity_id
_entity_poly.type
_entity_poly.pdbx_seq_one_letter_code
_entity_poly.pdbx_strand_id
1 'polypeptide(L)'
;MIRIGIVDDEKQERDQLKQALARFGAENGTELNVQEFDCAAVYLAAQDRDFDILFLDIDMPQMSGMELAEKIRETDQDVILIFCTNLQQFALNGYSVGALGFIVKPIQWYSFHMYLTRALKALQKRTGQKAAPPHIVVKDGTVTRLLDAAEI
;
A
#
# COMPACT_ATOMS: atom_id res chain seq x y z
N MET A 1 -1.89 -9.80 10.49
CA MET A 1 -2.54 -9.87 9.18
C MET A 1 -2.52 -8.49 8.51
N ILE A 2 -2.20 -8.46 7.24
CA ILE A 2 -2.10 -7.22 6.47
C ILE A 2 -3.32 -7.08 5.60
N ARG A 3 -3.99 -5.94 5.66
CA ARG A 3 -5.19 -5.69 4.88
C ARG A 3 -4.84 -4.94 3.61
N ILE A 4 -5.21 -5.51 2.48
CA ILE A 4 -4.89 -4.96 1.16
C ILE A 4 -6.17 -4.74 0.37
N GLY A 5 -6.30 -3.54 -0.20
CA GLY A 5 -7.40 -3.22 -1.10
C GLY A 5 -6.91 -3.11 -2.53
N ILE A 6 -7.75 -3.53 -3.46
CA ILE A 6 -7.48 -3.40 -4.90
C ILE A 6 -8.64 -2.63 -5.51
N VAL A 7 -8.34 -1.52 -6.20
CA VAL A 7 -9.35 -0.74 -6.91
C VAL A 7 -8.98 -0.73 -8.39
N ASP A 8 -9.73 -1.46 -9.20
CA ASP A 8 -9.47 -1.63 -10.63
C ASP A 8 -10.79 -2.06 -11.29
N ASP A 9 -11.14 -1.43 -12.41
CA ASP A 9 -12.42 -1.70 -13.06
C ASP A 9 -12.44 -3.00 -13.88
N GLU A 10 -11.27 -3.63 -14.10
CA GLU A 10 -11.19 -4.85 -14.89
C GLU A 10 -10.95 -6.06 -14.01
N LYS A 11 -11.90 -6.99 -14.05
CA LYS A 11 -11.82 -8.18 -13.21
C LYS A 11 -10.57 -9.02 -13.48
N GLN A 12 -10.19 -9.15 -14.76
CA GLN A 12 -9.01 -9.93 -15.14
C GLN A 12 -7.76 -9.36 -14.49
N GLU A 13 -7.63 -8.04 -14.44
CA GLU A 13 -6.49 -7.38 -13.83
C GLU A 13 -6.50 -7.57 -12.32
N ARG A 14 -7.67 -7.48 -11.70
CA ARG A 14 -7.78 -7.74 -10.26
C ARG A 14 -7.38 -9.17 -9.93
N ASP A 15 -7.81 -10.12 -10.77
CA ASP A 15 -7.47 -11.53 -10.54
C ASP A 15 -5.96 -11.78 -10.65
N GLN A 16 -5.29 -11.14 -11.62
CA GLN A 16 -3.85 -11.26 -11.76
C GLN A 16 -3.13 -10.71 -10.53
N LEU A 17 -3.57 -9.59 -10.02
CA LEU A 17 -2.98 -8.99 -8.83
C LEU A 17 -3.22 -9.86 -7.60
N LYS A 18 -4.42 -10.44 -7.48
CA LYS A 18 -4.72 -11.34 -6.37
C LYS A 18 -3.85 -12.59 -6.41
N GLN A 19 -3.58 -13.13 -7.60
CA GLN A 19 -2.70 -14.28 -7.74
C GLN A 19 -1.27 -13.95 -7.31
N ALA A 20 -0.80 -12.76 -7.70
CA ALA A 20 0.54 -12.31 -7.29
C ALA A 20 0.61 -12.14 -5.78
N LEU A 21 -0.44 -11.59 -5.18
CA LEU A 21 -0.48 -11.42 -3.72
C LEU A 21 -0.52 -12.77 -3.00
N ALA A 22 -1.29 -13.72 -3.52
CA ALA A 22 -1.35 -15.06 -2.92
C ALA A 22 0.01 -15.74 -2.97
N ARG A 23 0.70 -15.63 -4.11
CA ARG A 23 2.05 -16.17 -4.26
C ARG A 23 3.02 -15.54 -3.27
N PHE A 24 2.98 -14.22 -3.17
CA PHE A 24 3.86 -13.51 -2.25
C PHE A 24 3.63 -13.94 -0.80
N GLY A 25 2.36 -14.01 -0.39
CA GLY A 25 2.02 -14.41 0.97
C GLY A 25 2.50 -15.81 1.29
N ALA A 26 2.33 -16.74 0.34
CA ALA A 26 2.76 -18.12 0.53
C ALA A 26 4.28 -18.23 0.62
N GLU A 27 5.00 -17.50 -0.24
CA GLU A 27 6.47 -17.59 -0.26
C GLU A 27 7.12 -16.91 0.94
N ASN A 28 6.45 -15.91 1.52
CA ASN A 28 7.02 -15.15 2.61
C ASN A 28 6.38 -15.44 3.98
N GLY A 29 5.47 -16.40 4.04
CA GLY A 29 4.80 -16.74 5.29
C GLY A 29 4.01 -15.59 5.87
N THR A 30 3.45 -14.73 5.03
CA THR A 30 2.73 -13.55 5.46
C THR A 30 1.24 -13.70 5.16
N GLU A 31 0.40 -13.48 6.15
CA GLU A 31 -1.04 -13.55 5.96
C GLU A 31 -1.57 -12.23 5.40
N LEU A 32 -2.21 -12.30 4.23
CA LEU A 32 -2.75 -11.14 3.55
C LEU A 32 -4.27 -11.29 3.42
N ASN A 33 -4.99 -10.22 3.78
CA ASN A 33 -6.45 -10.16 3.61
C ASN A 33 -6.73 -9.19 2.48
N VAL A 34 -7.24 -9.69 1.34
CA VAL A 34 -7.40 -8.91 0.12
C VAL A 34 -8.86 -8.66 -0.15
N GLN A 35 -9.20 -7.40 -0.41
CA GLN A 35 -10.56 -6.98 -0.76
C GLN A 35 -10.53 -6.21 -2.06
N GLU A 36 -11.50 -6.48 -2.96
CA GLU A 36 -11.57 -5.88 -4.29
C GLU A 36 -12.67 -4.84 -4.39
N PHE A 37 -12.42 -3.83 -5.20
CA PHE A 37 -13.41 -2.82 -5.56
C PHE A 37 -13.31 -2.59 -7.08
N ASP A 38 -14.44 -2.56 -7.77
CA ASP A 38 -14.42 -2.44 -9.23
C ASP A 38 -14.46 -0.99 -9.71
N CYS A 39 -14.58 -0.03 -8.79
CA CYS A 39 -14.47 1.39 -9.14
C CYS A 39 -14.25 2.22 -7.88
N ALA A 40 -13.89 3.48 -8.08
CA ALA A 40 -13.63 4.39 -6.97
C ALA A 40 -14.87 4.62 -6.12
N ALA A 41 -16.06 4.71 -6.75
CA ALA A 41 -17.30 4.97 -6.02
C ALA A 41 -17.61 3.85 -5.04
N VAL A 42 -17.39 2.60 -5.43
CA VAL A 42 -17.62 1.45 -4.55
C VAL A 42 -16.67 1.50 -3.37
N TYR A 43 -15.41 1.82 -3.63
CA TYR A 43 -14.42 1.96 -2.55
C TYR A 43 -14.85 3.06 -1.57
N LEU A 44 -15.23 4.22 -2.09
CA LEU A 44 -15.59 5.35 -1.23
C LEU A 44 -16.87 5.12 -0.43
N ALA A 45 -17.77 4.27 -0.96
CA ALA A 45 -19.01 3.92 -0.27
C ALA A 45 -18.80 2.85 0.80
N ALA A 46 -17.68 2.14 0.80
CA ALA A 46 -17.42 1.09 1.77
C ALA A 46 -17.24 1.70 3.16
N GLN A 47 -17.85 1.07 4.16
CA GLN A 47 -17.77 1.57 5.54
C GLN A 47 -16.43 1.26 6.19
N ASP A 48 -15.87 0.09 5.87
CA ASP A 48 -14.59 -0.34 6.43
C ASP A 48 -13.50 -0.18 5.38
N ARG A 49 -12.74 0.92 5.48
CA ARG A 49 -11.66 1.24 4.56
C ARG A 49 -10.32 1.32 5.27
N ASP A 50 -10.16 0.50 6.29
CA ASP A 50 -8.94 0.47 7.09
C ASP A 50 -7.94 -0.51 6.46
N PHE A 51 -7.27 -0.06 5.40
CA PHE A 51 -6.30 -0.85 4.67
C PHE A 51 -4.88 -0.42 5.00
N ASP A 52 -3.97 -1.39 4.98
CA ASP A 52 -2.54 -1.10 5.12
C ASP A 52 -1.93 -0.71 3.77
N ILE A 53 -2.37 -1.37 2.71
CA ILE A 53 -1.86 -1.14 1.35
C ILE A 53 -3.05 -1.06 0.40
N LEU A 54 -3.00 -0.12 -0.53
CA LEU A 54 -3.98 -0.01 -1.61
C LEU A 54 -3.28 -0.04 -2.96
N PHE A 55 -3.75 -0.93 -3.83
CA PHE A 55 -3.34 -0.96 -5.23
C PHE A 55 -4.42 -0.26 -6.04
N LEU A 56 -4.04 0.78 -6.77
CA LEU A 56 -4.99 1.60 -7.51
C LEU A 56 -4.63 1.62 -8.99
N ASP A 57 -5.61 1.35 -9.85
CA ASP A 57 -5.48 1.60 -11.27
C ASP A 57 -5.83 3.06 -11.53
N ILE A 58 -5.09 3.72 -12.42
CA ILE A 58 -5.35 5.12 -12.76
C ILE A 58 -6.49 5.23 -13.77
N ASP A 59 -6.48 4.35 -14.78
CA ASP A 59 -7.43 4.44 -15.90
C ASP A 59 -8.75 3.76 -15.56
N MET A 60 -9.64 4.50 -14.91
CA MET A 60 -10.96 4.02 -14.54
C MET A 60 -12.01 5.03 -14.97
N PRO A 61 -13.25 4.56 -15.30
CA PRO A 61 -14.31 5.48 -15.66
C PRO A 61 -14.74 6.35 -14.48
N GLN A 62 -15.23 7.54 -14.77
CA GLN A 62 -15.79 8.50 -13.83
C GLN A 62 -14.75 9.14 -12.92
N MET A 63 -14.08 8.39 -12.07
CA MET A 63 -13.02 8.91 -11.22
C MET A 63 -11.76 8.07 -11.45
N SER A 64 -10.67 8.74 -11.82
CA SER A 64 -9.40 8.05 -12.01
C SER A 64 -8.78 7.64 -10.67
N GLY A 65 -7.83 6.71 -10.73
CA GLY A 65 -7.12 6.32 -9.52
C GLY A 65 -6.32 7.45 -8.92
N MET A 66 -5.86 8.40 -9.73
CA MET A 66 -5.14 9.56 -9.21
C MET A 66 -6.07 10.45 -8.40
N GLU A 67 -7.26 10.70 -8.91
CA GLU A 67 -8.26 11.48 -8.17
C GLU A 67 -8.67 10.77 -6.89
N LEU A 68 -8.83 9.45 -6.97
CA LEU A 68 -9.15 8.67 -5.78
C LEU A 68 -8.04 8.77 -4.73
N ALA A 69 -6.79 8.67 -5.17
CA ALA A 69 -5.65 8.78 -4.26
C ALA A 69 -5.63 10.12 -3.56
N GLU A 70 -5.94 11.20 -4.27
CA GLU A 70 -6.00 12.53 -3.66
C GLU A 70 -7.08 12.59 -2.58
N LYS A 71 -8.25 12.00 -2.85
CA LYS A 71 -9.32 11.94 -1.87
C LYS A 71 -8.92 11.11 -0.64
N ILE A 72 -8.26 10.00 -0.87
CA ILE A 72 -7.80 9.16 0.23
C ILE A 72 -6.85 9.95 1.13
N ARG A 73 -5.94 10.72 0.53
CA ARG A 73 -4.95 11.49 1.30
C ARG A 73 -5.58 12.62 2.11
N GLU A 74 -6.79 13.02 1.81
CA GLU A 74 -7.48 14.01 2.64
C GLU A 74 -7.78 13.49 4.03
N THR A 75 -7.97 12.18 4.18
CA THR A 75 -8.36 11.57 5.46
C THR A 75 -7.37 10.53 5.97
N ASP A 76 -6.47 10.02 5.13
CA ASP A 76 -5.53 8.97 5.52
C ASP A 76 -4.17 9.23 4.90
N GLN A 77 -3.23 9.68 5.73
CA GLN A 77 -1.87 9.96 5.29
C GLN A 77 -0.97 8.73 5.40
N ASP A 78 -1.44 7.67 6.05
CA ASP A 78 -0.59 6.55 6.41
C ASP A 78 -0.72 5.34 5.49
N VAL A 79 -1.86 5.17 4.82
CA VAL A 79 -2.06 4.02 3.95
C VAL A 79 -1.01 4.04 2.83
N ILE A 80 -0.45 2.87 2.54
CA ILE A 80 0.55 2.74 1.48
C ILE A 80 -0.18 2.62 0.14
N LEU A 81 0.12 3.53 -0.78
CA LEU A 81 -0.49 3.53 -2.12
C LEU A 81 0.51 3.02 -3.13
N ILE A 82 0.08 2.07 -3.96
CA ILE A 82 0.86 1.57 -5.09
C ILE A 82 -0.04 1.63 -6.32
N PHE A 83 0.37 2.39 -7.31
CA PHE A 83 -0.39 2.44 -8.56
C PHE A 83 -0.02 1.24 -9.44
N CYS A 84 -1.02 0.67 -10.09
CA CYS A 84 -0.85 -0.47 -10.98
C CYS A 84 -1.67 -0.21 -12.23
N THR A 85 -1.04 0.23 -13.32
CA THR A 85 -1.76 0.77 -14.47
C THR A 85 -0.95 0.63 -15.75
N ASN A 86 -1.63 0.79 -16.89
CA ASN A 86 -0.99 0.89 -18.20
C ASN A 86 -0.44 2.28 -18.49
N LEU A 87 -0.79 3.29 -17.68
CA LEU A 87 -0.53 4.69 -18.01
C LEU A 87 0.77 5.18 -17.38
N GLN A 88 1.91 4.88 -18.02
CA GLN A 88 3.24 5.24 -17.53
C GLN A 88 3.42 6.74 -17.33
N GLN A 89 2.76 7.54 -18.15
CA GLN A 89 2.92 8.99 -18.11
C GLN A 89 2.46 9.61 -16.79
N PHE A 90 1.74 8.88 -15.97
CA PHE A 90 1.27 9.39 -14.69
C PHE A 90 2.19 9.06 -13.51
N ALA A 91 3.35 8.43 -13.76
CA ALA A 91 4.24 8.01 -12.68
C ALA A 91 4.68 9.20 -11.80
N LEU A 92 5.00 10.34 -12.41
CA LEU A 92 5.43 11.51 -11.65
C LEU A 92 4.31 12.07 -10.79
N ASN A 93 3.06 11.98 -11.24
CA ASN A 93 1.93 12.46 -10.48
C ASN A 93 1.68 11.63 -9.22
N GLY A 94 2.11 10.37 -9.21
CA GLY A 94 1.99 9.53 -8.03
C GLY A 94 2.76 10.04 -6.83
N TYR A 95 3.84 10.78 -7.06
CA TYR A 95 4.64 11.34 -5.97
C TYR A 95 3.89 12.42 -5.20
N SER A 96 2.95 13.12 -5.84
CA SER A 96 2.19 14.18 -5.16
C SER A 96 1.28 13.61 -4.08
N VAL A 97 0.89 12.35 -4.17
CA VAL A 97 0.06 11.67 -3.17
C VAL A 97 0.88 10.72 -2.29
N GLY A 98 2.20 10.77 -2.43
CA GLY A 98 3.07 9.95 -1.60
C GLY A 98 2.97 8.47 -1.90
N ALA A 99 2.79 8.09 -3.17
CA ALA A 99 2.75 6.68 -3.55
C ALA A 99 4.10 6.03 -3.32
N LEU A 100 4.09 4.82 -2.78
CA LEU A 100 5.31 4.06 -2.56
C LEU A 100 5.87 3.56 -3.89
N GLY A 101 5.00 3.19 -4.83
CA GLY A 101 5.43 2.61 -6.07
C GLY A 101 4.46 2.78 -7.20
N PHE A 102 4.93 2.44 -8.39
CA PHE A 102 4.17 2.57 -9.62
C PHE A 102 4.52 1.35 -10.49
N ILE A 103 3.56 0.44 -10.63
CA ILE A 103 3.75 -0.79 -11.39
C ILE A 103 3.06 -0.63 -12.74
N VAL A 104 3.80 -0.83 -13.82
CA VAL A 104 3.26 -0.77 -15.17
C VAL A 104 2.76 -2.16 -15.56
N LYS A 105 1.52 -2.23 -16.04
CA LYS A 105 0.95 -3.50 -16.52
C LYS A 105 1.57 -3.89 -17.86
N PRO A 106 1.70 -5.17 -18.15
CA PRO A 106 1.34 -6.33 -17.32
C PRO A 106 2.28 -6.48 -16.12
N ILE A 107 1.73 -6.97 -15.01
CA ILE A 107 2.47 -7.07 -13.75
C ILE A 107 3.63 -8.05 -13.90
N GLN A 108 4.84 -7.57 -13.64
CA GLN A 108 6.04 -8.40 -13.62
C GLN A 108 6.32 -8.80 -12.18
N TRP A 109 6.59 -10.09 -11.97
CA TRP A 109 6.79 -10.60 -10.61
C TRP A 109 7.92 -9.87 -9.89
N TYR A 110 9.02 -9.59 -10.59
CA TYR A 110 10.17 -8.90 -9.96
C TYR A 110 9.78 -7.53 -9.42
N SER A 111 9.10 -6.72 -10.24
CA SER A 111 8.68 -5.39 -9.80
C SER A 111 7.67 -5.45 -8.68
N PHE A 112 6.70 -6.36 -8.80
CA PHE A 112 5.68 -6.55 -7.78
C PHE A 112 6.32 -6.95 -6.46
N HIS A 113 7.20 -7.93 -6.49
CA HIS A 113 7.89 -8.44 -5.29
C HIS A 113 8.69 -7.32 -4.62
N MET A 114 9.40 -6.52 -5.41
CA MET A 114 10.20 -5.43 -4.89
C MET A 114 9.34 -4.41 -4.14
N TYR A 115 8.25 -3.97 -4.76
CA TYR A 115 7.40 -2.96 -4.14
C TYR A 115 6.68 -3.50 -2.91
N LEU A 116 6.22 -4.74 -2.97
CA LEU A 116 5.52 -5.32 -1.82
C LEU A 116 6.48 -5.55 -0.66
N THR A 117 7.71 -5.95 -0.93
CA THR A 117 8.74 -6.08 0.10
C THR A 117 8.99 -4.73 0.77
N ARG A 118 9.08 -3.65 0.00
CA ARG A 118 9.25 -2.31 0.54
C ARG A 118 8.05 -1.90 1.40
N ALA A 119 6.85 -2.23 0.93
CA ALA A 119 5.64 -1.92 1.67
C ALA A 119 5.61 -2.61 3.03
N LEU A 120 5.98 -3.90 3.06
CA LEU A 120 6.00 -4.66 4.31
C LEU A 120 7.05 -4.10 5.27
N LYS A 121 8.21 -3.71 4.76
CA LYS A 121 9.24 -3.10 5.61
C LYS A 121 8.74 -1.80 6.21
N ALA A 122 8.02 -0.99 5.43
CA ALA A 122 7.46 0.26 5.93
C ALA A 122 6.44 0.00 7.04
N LEU A 123 5.60 -1.03 6.88
CA LEU A 123 4.62 -1.40 7.89
C LEU A 123 5.28 -1.92 9.15
N GLN A 124 6.29 -2.75 9.02
CA GLN A 124 7.05 -3.27 10.17
C GLN A 124 7.70 -2.14 10.95
N LYS A 125 8.26 -1.18 10.25
CA LYS A 125 8.90 -0.03 10.87
C LYS A 125 7.88 0.78 11.69
N ARG A 126 6.69 0.99 11.14
CA ARG A 126 5.62 1.69 11.85
C ARG A 126 5.19 0.93 13.10
N THR A 127 5.02 -0.39 12.98
CA THR A 127 4.63 -1.23 14.09
C THR A 127 5.69 -1.18 15.18
N GLY A 128 6.96 -1.25 14.79
CA GLY A 128 8.06 -1.15 15.73
C GLY A 128 8.07 0.18 16.47
N GLN A 129 7.80 1.28 15.76
CA GLN A 129 7.70 2.59 16.38
C GLN A 129 6.52 2.68 17.34
N LYS A 130 5.38 2.13 16.97
CA LYS A 130 4.21 2.12 17.84
C LYS A 130 4.41 1.26 19.07
N ALA A 131 5.16 0.17 18.93
CA ALA A 131 5.44 -0.74 20.04
C ALA A 131 6.53 -0.22 20.96
N ALA A 132 7.35 0.75 20.52
CA ALA A 132 8.43 1.31 21.34
C ALA A 132 7.85 2.01 22.56
N PRO A 133 8.43 1.77 23.76
CA PRO A 133 7.94 2.48 24.96
C PRO A 133 8.18 3.96 24.80
N PRO A 134 7.32 4.76 25.37
CA PRO A 134 7.57 6.20 25.33
C PRO A 134 8.77 6.57 26.12
N HIS A 135 9.73 6.10 26.48
CA HIS A 135 11.01 6.20 26.95
C HIS A 135 12.05 6.41 26.45
N ILE A 136 11.93 6.20 26.34
CA ILE A 136 12.77 6.14 25.88
C ILE A 136 13.44 6.48 25.33
N VAL A 137 13.54 6.80 25.37
CA VAL A 137 14.22 6.82 24.86
C VAL A 137 14.83 7.16 24.36
N VAL A 138 14.88 7.61 24.34
CA VAL A 138 15.61 7.59 23.98
C VAL A 138 16.34 7.92 23.59
N LYS A 139 16.65 8.35 23.44
CA LYS A 139 17.48 8.49 23.17
C LYS A 139 18.24 8.46 22.72
N ASP A 140 18.43 8.77 22.75
CA ASP A 140 19.15 8.58 22.41
C ASP A 140 19.43 8.36 22.04
N GLY A 141 19.41 8.76 22.05
CA GLY A 141 19.52 8.23 21.83
C GLY A 141 19.34 7.95 21.66
N THR A 142 19.50 8.13 22.01
CA THR A 142 19.36 7.59 22.05
C THR A 142 18.86 7.19 22.13
N VAL A 143 18.47 7.15 22.28
CA VAL A 143 18.01 6.55 22.39
C VAL A 143 17.91 6.28 22.30
N THR A 144 17.47 6.29 22.34
CA THR A 144 17.49 5.93 22.48
C THR A 144 17.36 5.58 22.59
N ARG A 145 16.71 5.25 22.50
CA ARG A 145 16.69 4.88 22.82
C ARG A 145 16.34 4.38 22.80
N LEU A 146 15.99 4.50 22.72
CA LEU A 146 15.76 4.18 22.87
C LEU A 146 15.78 3.83 22.34
N LEU A 147 15.32 3.51 22.09
CA LEU A 147 15.51 3.27 21.83
C LEU A 147 15.65 2.74 21.39
N ASP A 148 15.33 2.65 21.20
CA ASP A 148 15.52 2.14 20.93
C ASP A 148 15.57 1.64 20.55
N ALA A 149 15.19 1.61 20.50
CA ALA A 149 15.31 1.12 20.23
C ALA A 149 15.37 0.76 19.69
N ALA A 150 15.10 0.83 19.71
CA ALA A 150 15.29 0.53 19.34
C ALA A 150 15.69 0.43 18.86
N GLU A 151 15.62 0.56 18.77
CA GLU A 151 16.04 0.48 18.67
C GLU A 151 16.20 0.21 18.62
N ILE A 152 15.91 0.43 18.66
CA ILE A 152 16.07 0.28 18.85
C ILE A 152 16.19 0.21 18.86
#